data_2bd94a575de97d2c3272b4a5edd1fff4
#
_entry.id   2bd94a575de97d2c3272b4a5edd1fff4
#
_cell.length_a   1.000
_cell.length_b   1.000
_cell.length_c   1.000
_cell.angle_alpha   90.00
_cell.angle_beta   90.00
_cell.angle_gamma   90.00
#
_symmetry.space_group_name_H-M   'P 1'
#
loop_
_entity.id
_entity.type
_entity.pdbx_description
1 polymer ?
#
loop_
_entity_poly.entity_id
_entity_poly.type
_entity_poly.pdbx_seq_one_letter_code
_entity_poly.pdbx_strand_id
1 'polypeptide(L)'
;MEIRQAKFIKGIIGTDDILKSKREQIAFIGRSNVGKSTLINNLTGNKGLVKTSGQPGKTKQINFFSAILTNTSADDTTKRNKEVYLVDLPGYGYAKIPQSQREKMRKMILWYFISGEAKIKKVVLIIDAKAGLKEFDLEMIDVLKEYGPQYGYDFVIAANKIDKLNQKQTHKNLNKIKEQLGENIPVIPISAKTGKGRNKLLEWMEK
;
A
#
# COMPACT_ATOMS: atom_id res chain seq x y z
N MET A 1 16.34 0.93 -7.02
CA MET A 1 15.48 2.13 -6.76
C MET A 1 15.44 2.48 -5.29
N GLU A 2 15.35 3.77 -4.97
CA GLU A 2 15.20 4.31 -3.61
C GLU A 2 14.08 5.34 -3.56
N ILE A 3 13.49 5.52 -2.38
CA ILE A 3 12.55 6.62 -2.10
C ILE A 3 13.31 7.64 -1.24
N ARG A 4 13.38 8.87 -1.72
CA ARG A 4 14.09 9.97 -1.03
C ARG A 4 13.14 11.13 -0.72
N GLN A 5 13.54 11.98 0.22
CA GLN A 5 12.87 13.25 0.57
C GLN A 5 11.38 13.10 0.88
N ALA A 6 10.98 11.97 1.47
CA ALA A 6 9.59 11.74 1.81
C ALA A 6 9.15 12.69 2.95
N LYS A 7 8.07 13.46 2.73
CA LYS A 7 7.50 14.38 3.72
C LYS A 7 5.98 14.39 3.66
N PHE A 8 5.34 14.54 4.81
CA PHE A 8 3.89 14.70 4.91
C PHE A 8 3.45 16.01 4.26
N ILE A 9 2.40 15.96 3.46
CA ILE A 9 1.79 17.13 2.81
C ILE A 9 0.50 17.50 3.52
N LYS A 10 -0.50 16.62 3.47
CA LYS A 10 -1.82 16.83 4.09
C LYS A 10 -2.60 15.53 4.22
N GLY A 11 -3.62 15.55 5.07
CA GLY A 11 -4.67 14.52 5.10
C GLY A 11 -5.97 15.09 4.58
N ILE A 12 -6.73 14.31 3.81
CA ILE A 12 -8.01 14.71 3.24
C ILE A 12 -9.13 13.74 3.62
N ILE A 13 -10.35 14.25 3.57
CA ILE A 13 -11.60 13.48 3.67
C ILE A 13 -12.48 13.92 2.49
N GLY A 14 -12.64 13.08 1.46
CA GLY A 14 -13.36 13.43 0.22
C GLY A 14 -12.52 14.25 -0.76
N THR A 15 -13.18 15.00 -1.64
CA THR A 15 -12.58 15.74 -2.74
C THR A 15 -11.63 16.85 -2.26
N ASP A 16 -10.48 16.94 -2.92
CA ASP A 16 -9.45 17.94 -2.65
C ASP A 16 -8.59 18.16 -3.89
N ASP A 17 -8.06 19.38 -4.07
CA ASP A 17 -7.25 19.72 -5.25
C ASP A 17 -5.96 18.91 -5.39
N ILE A 18 -5.46 18.30 -4.30
CA ILE A 18 -4.29 17.40 -4.36
C ILE A 18 -4.55 16.18 -5.26
N LEU A 19 -5.80 15.74 -5.38
CA LEU A 19 -6.19 14.61 -6.25
C LEU A 19 -6.00 14.95 -7.73
N LYS A 20 -6.25 16.22 -8.11
CA LYS A 20 -6.09 16.73 -9.48
C LYS A 20 -4.63 16.97 -9.88
N SER A 21 -3.69 16.72 -8.97
CA SER A 21 -2.26 16.86 -9.24
C SER A 21 -1.82 15.96 -10.39
N LYS A 22 -0.91 16.48 -11.24
CA LYS A 22 -0.27 15.68 -12.32
C LYS A 22 0.69 14.62 -11.78
N ARG A 23 1.06 14.66 -10.48
CA ARG A 23 1.94 13.67 -9.86
C ARG A 23 1.25 12.33 -9.75
N GLU A 24 1.96 11.28 -10.12
CA GLU A 24 1.48 9.92 -9.94
C GLU A 24 1.38 9.56 -8.45
N GLN A 25 0.37 8.76 -8.14
CA GLN A 25 0.07 8.34 -6.79
C GLN A 25 0.34 6.84 -6.63
N ILE A 26 1.06 6.49 -5.55
CA ILE A 26 1.29 5.12 -5.13
C ILE A 26 0.50 4.92 -3.84
N ALA A 27 -0.58 4.18 -3.92
CA ALA A 27 -1.50 3.99 -2.81
C ALA A 27 -1.12 2.77 -1.96
N PHE A 28 -1.16 2.94 -0.64
CA PHE A 28 -0.95 1.88 0.33
C PHE A 28 -2.25 1.63 1.08
N ILE A 29 -2.72 0.39 1.01
CA ILE A 29 -3.95 -0.04 1.65
C ILE A 29 -3.76 -1.38 2.35
N GLY A 30 -4.56 -1.65 3.36
CA GLY A 30 -4.54 -2.92 4.08
C GLY A 30 -5.31 -2.83 5.38
N ARG A 31 -5.58 -3.99 5.97
CA ARG A 31 -6.24 -4.06 7.27
C ARG A 31 -5.40 -3.38 8.35
N SER A 32 -6.09 -3.01 9.39
CA SER A 32 -5.44 -2.50 10.59
C SER A 32 -4.43 -3.50 11.15
N ASN A 33 -3.30 -2.99 11.60
CA ASN A 33 -2.21 -3.78 12.20
C ASN A 33 -1.52 -4.79 11.26
N VAL A 34 -1.74 -4.72 9.95
CA VAL A 34 -0.96 -5.52 8.97
C VAL A 34 0.48 -5.01 8.81
N GLY A 35 0.78 -3.79 9.30
CA GLY A 35 2.11 -3.18 9.23
C GLY A 35 2.27 -2.16 8.11
N LYS A 36 1.17 -1.55 7.61
CA LYS A 36 1.18 -0.55 6.53
C LYS A 36 2.09 0.64 6.84
N SER A 37 1.88 1.32 7.97
CA SER A 37 2.72 2.46 8.39
C SER A 37 4.19 2.09 8.59
N THR A 38 4.44 0.89 9.14
CA THR A 38 5.82 0.37 9.29
C THR A 38 6.46 0.14 7.92
N LEU A 39 5.69 -0.36 6.94
CA LEU A 39 6.19 -0.57 5.58
C LEU A 39 6.52 0.76 4.90
N ILE A 40 5.63 1.75 4.95
CA ILE A 40 5.88 3.07 4.37
C ILE A 40 7.14 3.69 4.99
N ASN A 41 7.30 3.64 6.31
CA ASN A 41 8.50 4.12 7.00
C ASN A 41 9.77 3.36 6.56
N ASN A 42 9.68 2.04 6.38
CA ASN A 42 10.80 1.23 5.91
C ASN A 42 11.17 1.55 4.46
N LEU A 43 10.19 1.69 3.57
CA LEU A 43 10.40 2.03 2.16
C LEU A 43 11.07 3.41 2.00
N THR A 44 10.67 4.38 2.81
CA THR A 44 11.18 5.75 2.76
C THR A 44 12.46 5.98 3.56
N GLY A 45 12.89 4.98 4.35
CA GLY A 45 14.01 5.15 5.29
C GLY A 45 13.73 6.13 6.44
N ASN A 46 12.51 6.64 6.57
CA ASN A 46 12.10 7.59 7.59
C ASN A 46 11.19 6.94 8.65
N LYS A 47 11.75 6.58 9.81
CA LYS A 47 11.03 5.89 10.89
C LYS A 47 9.87 6.67 11.51
N GLY A 48 9.81 7.97 11.30
CA GLY A 48 8.81 8.87 11.88
C GLY A 48 7.82 9.46 10.86
N LEU A 49 7.93 9.13 9.57
CA LEU A 49 7.09 9.72 8.52
C LEU A 49 5.61 9.43 8.75
N VAL A 50 5.26 8.18 8.93
CA VAL A 50 3.91 7.76 9.28
C VAL A 50 3.89 7.33 10.74
N LYS A 51 3.04 7.97 11.55
CA LYS A 51 2.91 7.62 12.96
C LYS A 51 2.38 6.19 13.10
N THR A 52 3.22 5.29 13.58
CA THR A 52 2.81 3.94 13.95
C THR A 52 2.11 4.00 15.30
N SER A 53 0.82 3.79 15.34
CA SER A 53 0.09 3.73 16.61
C SER A 53 -0.51 2.35 16.82
N GLY A 54 -0.30 1.79 18.01
CA GLY A 54 -0.99 0.58 18.45
C GLY A 54 -2.51 0.79 18.71
N GLN A 55 -2.98 2.04 18.68
CA GLN A 55 -4.40 2.35 18.92
C GLN A 55 -5.18 2.33 17.59
N PRO A 56 -6.26 1.57 17.53
CA PRO A 56 -7.15 1.48 16.37
C PRO A 56 -7.87 2.80 16.08
N GLY A 57 -8.09 3.13 14.79
CA GLY A 57 -8.97 4.23 14.36
C GLY A 57 -8.34 5.63 14.30
N LYS A 58 -7.00 5.76 14.36
CA LYS A 58 -6.36 7.08 14.28
C LYS A 58 -6.33 7.68 12.87
N THR A 59 -6.18 6.88 11.83
CA THR A 59 -6.17 7.39 10.45
C THR A 59 -7.60 7.39 9.92
N LYS A 60 -8.28 8.51 10.05
CA LYS A 60 -9.62 8.75 9.49
C LYS A 60 -9.56 9.52 8.17
N GLN A 61 -8.38 9.72 7.64
CA GLN A 61 -8.09 10.55 6.47
C GLN A 61 -7.22 9.78 5.49
N ILE A 62 -7.24 10.18 4.24
CA ILE A 62 -6.28 9.76 3.23
C ILE A 62 -5.08 10.70 3.36
N ASN A 63 -3.91 10.17 3.73
CA ASN A 63 -2.71 10.97 3.97
C ASN A 63 -1.79 10.96 2.75
N PHE A 64 -1.40 12.14 2.31
CA PHE A 64 -0.49 12.34 1.18
C PHE A 64 0.90 12.72 1.67
N PHE A 65 1.90 12.03 1.14
CA PHE A 65 3.31 12.30 1.35
C PHE A 65 3.97 12.52 0.00
N SER A 66 4.66 13.65 -0.19
CA SER A 66 5.51 13.83 -1.37
C SER A 66 6.77 12.98 -1.22
N ALA A 67 7.26 12.41 -2.30
CA ALA A 67 8.50 11.65 -2.33
C ALA A 67 9.16 11.72 -3.70
N ILE A 68 10.45 11.43 -3.77
CA ILE A 68 11.22 11.29 -5.00
C ILE A 68 11.63 9.82 -5.15
N LEU A 69 11.19 9.19 -6.23
CA LEU A 69 11.70 7.90 -6.66
C LEU A 69 12.98 8.13 -7.44
N THR A 70 14.09 7.56 -6.99
CA THR A 70 15.39 7.67 -7.66
C THR A 70 15.82 6.30 -8.15
N ASN A 71 16.09 6.17 -9.44
CA ASN A 71 16.72 4.98 -9.99
C ASN A 71 18.22 4.99 -9.67
N THR A 72 18.74 3.88 -9.14
CA THR A 72 20.13 3.69 -8.71
C THR A 72 20.83 2.59 -9.50
N SER A 73 20.31 2.18 -10.67
CA SER A 73 20.96 1.15 -11.48
C SER A 73 22.37 1.61 -11.89
N ALA A 74 23.36 0.74 -11.69
CA ALA A 74 24.78 1.05 -11.88
C ALA A 74 25.16 1.39 -13.34
N ASP A 75 24.35 0.98 -14.32
CA ASP A 75 24.60 1.11 -15.74
C ASP A 75 23.96 2.37 -16.37
N ASP A 76 23.11 3.10 -15.63
CA ASP A 76 22.44 4.29 -16.17
C ASP A 76 23.08 5.56 -15.61
N THR A 77 23.88 6.24 -16.42
CA THR A 77 24.50 7.55 -16.11
C THR A 77 23.45 8.64 -15.91
N THR A 78 22.18 8.40 -16.24
CA THR A 78 21.06 9.31 -16.05
C THR A 78 20.22 8.92 -14.84
N LYS A 79 20.52 9.51 -13.68
CA LYS A 79 19.62 9.41 -12.50
C LYS A 79 18.25 9.98 -12.84
N ARG A 80 17.27 9.13 -13.06
CA ARG A 80 15.88 9.59 -13.25
C ARG A 80 15.23 9.78 -11.89
N ASN A 81 14.93 11.02 -11.57
CA ASN A 81 14.17 11.40 -10.39
C ASN A 81 12.71 11.61 -10.80
N LYS A 82 11.79 10.88 -10.17
CA LYS A 82 10.36 11.00 -10.41
C LYS A 82 9.67 11.44 -9.13
N GLU A 83 9.01 12.59 -9.17
CA GLU A 83 8.18 13.03 -8.06
C GLU A 83 6.85 12.28 -8.04
N VAL A 84 6.50 11.73 -6.89
CA VAL A 84 5.26 10.98 -6.68
C VAL A 84 4.60 11.39 -5.36
N TYR A 85 3.33 11.01 -5.20
CA TYR A 85 2.70 10.94 -3.90
C TYR A 85 2.65 9.49 -3.41
N LEU A 86 3.13 9.26 -2.19
CA LEU A 86 2.80 8.07 -1.44
C LEU A 86 1.50 8.37 -0.68
N VAL A 87 0.49 7.55 -0.88
CA VAL A 87 -0.84 7.78 -0.31
C VAL A 87 -1.16 6.69 0.70
N ASP A 88 -1.25 7.07 1.97
CA ASP A 88 -1.60 6.16 3.07
C ASP A 88 -3.11 6.21 3.31
N LEU A 89 -3.82 5.18 2.83
CA LEU A 89 -5.26 5.06 3.04
C LEU A 89 -5.56 4.54 4.46
N PRO A 90 -6.74 4.87 5.01
CA PRO A 90 -7.19 4.30 6.27
C PRO A 90 -7.14 2.78 6.27
N GLY A 91 -6.70 2.20 7.38
CA GLY A 91 -6.78 0.75 7.55
C GLY A 91 -8.24 0.33 7.76
N TYR A 92 -8.65 -0.76 7.12
CA TYR A 92 -9.98 -1.34 7.30
C TYR A 92 -9.99 -2.52 8.28
N GLY A 93 -11.18 -3.09 8.58
CA GLY A 93 -11.30 -4.30 9.39
C GLY A 93 -11.10 -4.12 10.88
N TYR A 94 -11.35 -2.92 11.42
CA TYR A 94 -11.34 -2.68 12.86
C TYR A 94 -12.62 -3.21 13.53
N ALA A 95 -12.48 -4.25 14.36
CA ALA A 95 -13.59 -4.76 15.16
C ALA A 95 -14.03 -3.79 16.30
N LYS A 96 -13.10 -2.91 16.74
CA LYS A 96 -13.31 -2.04 17.92
C LYS A 96 -13.90 -0.66 17.62
N ILE A 97 -14.24 -0.34 16.38
CA ILE A 97 -14.89 0.93 16.03
C ILE A 97 -16.35 0.68 15.64
N PRO A 98 -17.26 1.65 15.89
CA PRO A 98 -18.66 1.53 15.52
C PRO A 98 -18.85 1.19 14.04
N GLN A 99 -19.86 0.42 13.70
CA GLN A 99 -20.16 -0.01 12.34
C GLN A 99 -20.30 1.17 11.39
N SER A 100 -20.97 2.24 11.80
CA SER A 100 -21.14 3.46 11.01
C SER A 100 -19.80 4.11 10.61
N GLN A 101 -18.80 4.08 11.48
CA GLN A 101 -17.46 4.58 11.17
C GLN A 101 -16.72 3.65 10.21
N ARG A 102 -16.88 2.33 10.34
CA ARG A 102 -16.30 1.34 9.39
C ARG A 102 -16.85 1.56 7.99
N GLU A 103 -18.16 1.75 7.87
CA GLU A 103 -18.82 2.01 6.58
C GLU A 103 -18.37 3.33 5.94
N LYS A 104 -18.22 4.40 6.74
CA LYS A 104 -17.69 5.68 6.25
C LYS A 104 -16.26 5.52 5.70
N MET A 105 -15.40 4.80 6.42
CA MET A 105 -14.03 4.53 5.96
C MET A 105 -14.02 3.67 4.70
N ARG A 106 -14.86 2.63 4.61
CA ARG A 106 -15.01 1.79 3.43
C ARG A 106 -15.45 2.62 2.23
N LYS A 107 -16.49 3.45 2.37
CA LYS A 107 -16.96 4.35 1.31
C LYS A 107 -15.86 5.31 0.84
N MET A 108 -15.08 5.88 1.74
CA MET A 108 -13.98 6.78 1.40
C MET A 108 -12.86 6.05 0.64
N ILE A 109 -12.51 4.83 1.04
CA ILE A 109 -11.51 4.01 0.34
C ILE A 109 -11.99 3.66 -1.08
N LEU A 110 -13.23 3.17 -1.21
CA LEU A 110 -13.83 2.85 -2.50
C LEU A 110 -13.87 4.08 -3.40
N TRP A 111 -14.38 5.20 -2.87
CA TRP A 111 -14.43 6.45 -3.60
C TRP A 111 -13.06 6.87 -4.17
N TYR A 112 -11.98 6.73 -3.38
CA TYR A 112 -10.63 7.06 -3.84
C TYR A 112 -10.21 6.26 -5.09
N PHE A 113 -10.60 4.98 -5.18
CA PHE A 113 -10.25 4.12 -6.32
C PHE A 113 -11.18 4.28 -7.53
N ILE A 114 -12.47 4.61 -7.31
CA ILE A 114 -13.49 4.59 -8.39
C ILE A 114 -13.89 5.99 -8.87
N SER A 115 -13.51 7.07 -8.19
CA SER A 115 -13.89 8.44 -8.59
C SER A 115 -13.23 8.93 -9.88
N GLY A 116 -12.09 8.35 -10.25
CA GLY A 116 -11.29 8.82 -11.38
C GLY A 116 -10.56 10.16 -11.15
N GLU A 117 -10.72 10.77 -9.96
CA GLU A 117 -10.08 12.07 -9.65
C GLU A 117 -8.57 11.92 -9.38
N ALA A 118 -8.16 10.77 -8.82
CA ALA A 118 -6.79 10.52 -8.41
C ALA A 118 -5.97 9.90 -9.55
N LYS A 119 -4.78 10.43 -9.83
CA LYS A 119 -3.84 9.83 -10.79
C LYS A 119 -3.08 8.66 -10.15
N ILE A 120 -3.82 7.61 -9.80
CA ILE A 120 -3.24 6.38 -9.24
C ILE A 120 -2.42 5.69 -10.32
N LYS A 121 -1.21 5.26 -9.99
CA LYS A 121 -0.35 4.46 -10.89
C LYS A 121 -0.11 3.07 -10.33
N LYS A 122 0.08 2.96 -9.02
CA LYS A 122 0.37 1.69 -8.35
C LYS A 122 -0.39 1.60 -7.04
N VAL A 123 -0.85 0.38 -6.71
CA VAL A 123 -1.50 0.08 -5.44
C VAL A 123 -0.78 -1.05 -4.73
N VAL A 124 -0.38 -0.84 -3.50
CA VAL A 124 0.21 -1.86 -2.62
C VAL A 124 -0.83 -2.27 -1.60
N LEU A 125 -1.42 -3.44 -1.79
CA LEU A 125 -2.32 -4.04 -0.80
C LEU A 125 -1.51 -4.89 0.18
N ILE A 126 -1.46 -4.45 1.43
CA ILE A 126 -0.67 -5.10 2.48
C ILE A 126 -1.55 -6.06 3.28
N ILE A 127 -1.13 -7.31 3.35
CA ILE A 127 -1.77 -8.36 4.15
C ILE A 127 -0.78 -8.95 5.15
N ASP A 128 -1.27 -9.60 6.19
CA ASP A 128 -0.45 -10.37 7.12
C ASP A 128 -0.24 -11.79 6.56
N ALA A 129 0.99 -12.16 6.20
CA ALA A 129 1.33 -13.44 5.59
C ALA A 129 0.96 -14.65 6.47
N LYS A 130 0.89 -14.48 7.81
CA LYS A 130 0.46 -15.54 8.73
C LYS A 130 -1.06 -15.68 8.74
N ALA A 131 -1.79 -14.58 8.73
CA ALA A 131 -3.25 -14.57 8.80
C ALA A 131 -3.92 -14.89 7.46
N GLY A 132 -3.22 -14.72 6.32
CA GLY A 132 -3.75 -14.87 4.97
C GLY A 132 -4.79 -13.81 4.62
N LEU A 133 -5.46 -14.01 3.48
CA LEU A 133 -6.55 -13.16 3.00
C LEU A 133 -7.78 -13.33 3.88
N LYS A 134 -8.51 -12.25 4.08
CA LYS A 134 -9.79 -12.18 4.77
C LYS A 134 -10.83 -11.56 3.84
N GLU A 135 -12.09 -11.67 4.19
CA GLU A 135 -13.23 -11.19 3.40
C GLU A 135 -13.02 -9.77 2.84
N PHE A 136 -12.64 -8.81 3.70
CA PHE A 136 -12.35 -7.45 3.25
C PHE A 136 -11.13 -7.31 2.33
N ASP A 137 -10.15 -8.20 2.44
CA ASP A 137 -9.01 -8.21 1.52
C ASP A 137 -9.49 -8.67 0.13
N LEU A 138 -10.37 -9.70 0.07
CA LEU A 138 -10.96 -10.21 -1.17
C LEU A 138 -11.84 -9.17 -1.84
N GLU A 139 -12.76 -8.54 -1.10
CA GLU A 139 -13.58 -7.44 -1.62
C GLU A 139 -12.73 -6.32 -2.23
N MET A 140 -11.63 -5.95 -1.57
CA MET A 140 -10.73 -4.93 -2.09
C MET A 140 -10.00 -5.40 -3.35
N ILE A 141 -9.60 -6.66 -3.41
CA ILE A 141 -8.96 -7.25 -4.59
C ILE A 141 -9.92 -7.22 -5.78
N ASP A 142 -11.20 -7.52 -5.58
CA ASP A 142 -12.21 -7.47 -6.63
C ASP A 142 -12.37 -6.04 -7.17
N VAL A 143 -12.43 -5.04 -6.29
CA VAL A 143 -12.44 -3.63 -6.70
C VAL A 143 -11.18 -3.27 -7.50
N LEU A 144 -10.00 -3.67 -7.04
CA LEU A 144 -8.74 -3.36 -7.74
C LEU A 144 -8.64 -4.06 -9.09
N LYS A 145 -9.18 -5.28 -9.22
CA LYS A 145 -9.28 -6.01 -10.51
C LYS A 145 -10.21 -5.31 -11.50
N GLU A 146 -11.36 -4.86 -11.02
CA GLU A 146 -12.39 -4.22 -11.84
C GLU A 146 -11.94 -2.84 -12.33
N TYR A 147 -11.47 -2.00 -11.41
CA TYR A 147 -11.18 -0.60 -11.72
C TYR A 147 -9.74 -0.31 -12.14
N GLY A 148 -8.79 -1.20 -11.81
CA GLY A 148 -7.39 -1.04 -12.21
C GLY A 148 -7.20 -0.87 -13.71
N PRO A 149 -7.73 -1.76 -14.58
CA PRO A 149 -7.66 -1.60 -16.02
C PRO A 149 -8.37 -0.36 -16.53
N GLN A 150 -9.50 0.01 -15.94
CA GLN A 150 -10.29 1.17 -16.34
C GLN A 150 -9.55 2.49 -16.09
N TYR A 151 -8.86 2.61 -14.97
CA TYR A 151 -8.16 3.83 -14.55
C TYR A 151 -6.64 3.78 -14.73
N GLY A 152 -6.12 2.69 -15.29
CA GLY A 152 -4.71 2.55 -15.68
C GLY A 152 -3.75 2.39 -14.50
N TYR A 153 -4.16 1.71 -13.41
CA TYR A 153 -3.27 1.37 -12.32
C TYR A 153 -3.11 -0.13 -12.13
N ASP A 154 -1.91 -0.53 -11.73
CA ASP A 154 -1.61 -1.91 -11.32
C ASP A 154 -1.62 -2.06 -9.81
N PHE A 155 -1.79 -3.29 -9.32
CA PHE A 155 -1.67 -3.57 -7.90
C PHE A 155 -0.85 -4.82 -7.59
N VAL A 156 -0.31 -4.86 -6.38
CA VAL A 156 0.48 -5.97 -5.84
C VAL A 156 0.02 -6.33 -4.43
N ILE A 157 0.08 -7.60 -4.10
CA ILE A 157 -0.10 -8.06 -2.72
C ILE A 157 1.24 -8.08 -2.01
N ALA A 158 1.42 -7.22 -1.01
CA ALA A 158 2.57 -7.26 -0.11
C ALA A 158 2.25 -8.15 1.10
N ALA A 159 2.68 -9.42 1.05
CA ALA A 159 2.49 -10.38 2.13
C ALA A 159 3.50 -10.11 3.25
N ASN A 160 3.10 -9.30 4.23
CA ASN A 160 3.96 -8.79 5.30
C ASN A 160 4.07 -9.74 6.50
N LYS A 161 5.05 -9.46 7.35
CA LYS A 161 5.38 -10.19 8.60
C LYS A 161 5.95 -11.59 8.38
N ILE A 162 6.65 -11.81 7.29
CA ILE A 162 7.34 -13.09 7.05
C ILE A 162 8.46 -13.36 8.09
N ASP A 163 8.90 -12.33 8.81
CA ASP A 163 9.81 -12.48 9.96
C ASP A 163 9.22 -13.30 11.13
N LYS A 164 7.90 -13.46 11.16
CA LYS A 164 7.18 -14.28 12.15
C LYS A 164 6.94 -15.72 11.72
N LEU A 165 7.48 -16.11 10.57
CA LEU A 165 7.30 -17.41 9.94
C LEU A 165 8.66 -18.04 9.64
N ASN A 166 8.76 -19.37 9.78
CA ASN A 166 9.89 -20.09 9.21
C ASN A 166 9.72 -20.25 7.67
N GLN A 167 10.75 -20.74 7.01
CA GLN A 167 10.76 -20.86 5.54
C GLN A 167 9.62 -21.77 5.01
N LYS A 168 9.37 -22.92 5.66
CA LYS A 168 8.29 -23.86 5.27
C LYS A 168 6.91 -23.22 5.42
N GLN A 169 6.68 -22.52 6.54
CA GLN A 169 5.43 -21.79 6.78
C GLN A 169 5.24 -20.66 5.78
N THR A 170 6.29 -19.90 5.49
CA THR A 170 6.25 -18.81 4.50
C THR A 170 5.82 -19.35 3.15
N HIS A 171 6.48 -20.40 2.64
CA HIS A 171 6.13 -21.01 1.36
C HIS A 171 4.68 -21.51 1.33
N LYS A 172 4.27 -22.28 2.36
CA LYS A 172 2.89 -22.80 2.47
C LYS A 172 1.85 -21.68 2.46
N ASN A 173 2.07 -20.60 3.22
CA ASN A 173 1.11 -19.50 3.32
C ASN A 173 1.03 -18.69 2.03
N LEU A 174 2.18 -18.44 1.38
CA LEU A 174 2.21 -17.75 0.09
C LEU A 174 1.49 -18.53 -1.01
N ASN A 175 1.64 -19.87 -1.04
CA ASN A 175 0.92 -20.70 -2.00
C ASN A 175 -0.59 -20.63 -1.78
N LYS A 176 -1.07 -20.73 -0.54
CA LYS A 176 -2.50 -20.55 -0.21
C LYS A 176 -3.03 -19.18 -0.66
N ILE A 177 -2.25 -18.11 -0.45
CA ILE A 177 -2.63 -16.76 -0.89
C ILE A 177 -2.74 -16.73 -2.41
N LYS A 178 -1.77 -17.28 -3.14
CA LYS A 178 -1.78 -17.31 -4.61
C LYS A 178 -2.94 -18.14 -5.17
N GLU A 179 -3.23 -19.30 -4.56
CA GLU A 179 -4.38 -20.15 -4.92
C GLU A 179 -5.70 -19.40 -4.79
N GLN A 180 -5.88 -18.60 -3.72
CA GLN A 180 -7.08 -17.80 -3.52
C GLN A 180 -7.19 -16.60 -4.50
N LEU A 181 -6.07 -16.05 -4.95
CA LEU A 181 -6.03 -14.91 -5.86
C LEU A 181 -6.28 -15.28 -7.33
N GLY A 182 -6.02 -16.54 -7.70
CA GLY A 182 -5.91 -16.96 -9.09
C GLY A 182 -4.57 -16.49 -9.71
N GLU A 183 -4.40 -16.84 -10.98
CA GLU A 183 -3.20 -16.46 -11.73
C GLU A 183 -3.18 -14.95 -12.04
N ASN A 184 -1.97 -14.37 -12.15
CA ASN A 184 -1.65 -13.02 -12.60
C ASN A 184 -1.58 -11.89 -11.55
N ILE A 185 -1.87 -12.12 -10.27
CA ILE A 185 -1.64 -11.08 -9.25
C ILE A 185 -0.26 -11.29 -8.61
N PRO A 186 0.66 -10.32 -8.72
CA PRO A 186 1.96 -10.46 -8.08
C PRO A 186 1.82 -10.46 -6.54
N VAL A 187 2.47 -11.43 -5.90
CA VAL A 187 2.56 -11.55 -4.44
C VAL A 187 4.01 -11.42 -4.02
N ILE A 188 4.35 -10.37 -3.29
CA ILE A 188 5.69 -10.11 -2.80
C ILE A 188 5.76 -10.37 -1.31
N PRO A 189 6.53 -11.39 -0.86
CA PRO A 189 6.77 -11.63 0.56
C PRO A 189 7.70 -10.55 1.13
N ILE A 190 7.26 -9.90 2.21
CA ILE A 190 8.00 -8.82 2.85
C ILE A 190 8.02 -8.93 4.38
N SER A 191 9.02 -8.30 4.98
CA SER A 191 9.00 -7.92 6.38
C SER A 191 9.26 -6.43 6.51
N ALA A 192 8.23 -5.67 6.80
CA ALA A 192 8.37 -4.24 7.08
C ALA A 192 9.28 -3.94 8.28
N LYS A 193 9.45 -4.91 9.19
CA LYS A 193 10.33 -4.80 10.37
C LYS A 193 11.81 -4.94 10.01
N THR A 194 12.15 -5.94 9.19
CA THR A 194 13.55 -6.28 8.88
C THR A 194 14.03 -5.73 7.54
N GLY A 195 13.12 -5.26 6.68
CA GLY A 195 13.42 -4.84 5.31
C GLY A 195 13.51 -5.97 4.29
N LYS A 196 13.33 -7.25 4.70
CA LYS A 196 13.32 -8.38 3.76
C LYS A 196 12.24 -8.17 2.71
N GLY A 197 12.58 -8.33 1.43
CA GLY A 197 11.67 -8.13 0.29
C GLY A 197 11.45 -6.67 -0.14
N ARG A 198 12.04 -5.69 0.56
CA ARG A 198 11.93 -4.26 0.25
C ARG A 198 12.32 -3.93 -1.19
N ASN A 199 13.46 -4.42 -1.66
CA ASN A 199 13.96 -4.12 -2.99
C ASN A 199 13.03 -4.63 -4.08
N LYS A 200 12.47 -5.84 -3.95
CA LYS A 200 11.50 -6.38 -4.92
C LYS A 200 10.23 -5.53 -5.00
N LEU A 201 9.77 -5.00 -3.87
CA LEU A 201 8.60 -4.13 -3.86
C LEU A 201 8.92 -2.77 -4.51
N LEU A 202 10.09 -2.20 -4.23
CA LEU A 202 10.55 -0.97 -4.87
C LEU A 202 10.68 -1.13 -6.39
N GLU A 203 11.30 -2.20 -6.87
CA GLU A 203 11.42 -2.54 -8.31
C GLU A 203 10.04 -2.67 -8.98
N TRP A 204 9.06 -3.24 -8.27
CA TRP A 204 7.70 -3.32 -8.80
C TRP A 204 7.01 -1.94 -8.86
N MET A 205 7.26 -1.09 -7.88
CA MET A 205 6.69 0.28 -7.83
C MET A 205 7.27 1.20 -8.93
N GLU A 206 8.45 0.88 -9.48
CA GLU A 206 9.12 1.65 -10.52
C GLU A 206 8.54 1.39 -11.92
N LYS A 207 8.19 0.13 -12.21
CA LYS A 207 7.59 -0.32 -13.48
C LYS A 207 6.23 0.30 -13.75
#